data_1e6094804a7636d2ac47d440c5ab0d07
#
_entry.id   1e6094804a7636d2ac47d440c5ab0d07
#
_cell.length_a   1.000
_cell.length_b   1.000
_cell.length_c   1.000
_cell.angle_alpha   90.00
_cell.angle_beta   90.00
_cell.angle_gamma   90.00
#
_symmetry.space_group_name_H-M   'P 1'
#
loop_
_entity.id
_entity.type
_entity.pdbx_description
1 polymer ?
#
loop_
_entity_poly.entity_id
_entity_poly.type
_entity_poly.pdbx_seq_one_letter_code
_entity_poly.pdbx_strand_id
1 'polypeptide(L)'
;YKAVKNCVKENGLRIFLTATSTDELDKKVRLGELKRLSLPRRFHGNPLIIPKPVWLSDLDKCLDKFRLPPKLKRYVENQRRTGYPLLIFASEITKGEKLKEILQEKFPNEKIGFVSSATENRLEQVQAFRDRELTILISTTILERGVTFPCVDVCVVEANHRLFTKSSLIQIGGRVGRSMDRPTGDLIFFHNGLNRSIKNAIKEIKLMNKEAGL
;
A
#
# COMPACT_ATOMS: atom_id res chain seq x y z
N TYR A 1 -22.59 9.66 3.85
CA TYR A 1 -22.81 10.58 2.72
C TYR A 1 -24.07 11.43 2.92
N LYS A 2 -25.23 10.84 3.31
CA LYS A 2 -26.47 11.59 3.58
C LYS A 2 -26.30 12.60 4.73
N ALA A 3 -25.64 12.23 5.84
CA ALA A 3 -25.41 13.13 6.99
C ALA A 3 -24.60 14.40 6.61
N VAL A 4 -23.54 14.22 5.80
CA VAL A 4 -22.70 15.35 5.35
C VAL A 4 -23.47 16.33 4.44
N LYS A 5 -24.47 15.84 3.68
CA LYS A 5 -25.30 16.72 2.85
C LYS A 5 -26.18 17.64 3.70
N ASN A 6 -26.61 17.20 4.88
CA ASN A 6 -27.53 17.95 5.72
C ASN A 6 -26.83 18.93 6.68
N CYS A 7 -25.50 18.90 6.79
CA CYS A 7 -24.73 19.75 7.69
C CYS A 7 -24.18 21.03 7.01
N VAL A 8 -24.45 21.25 5.73
CA VAL A 8 -23.94 22.41 4.99
C VAL A 8 -24.98 23.54 5.03
N LYS A 9 -24.53 24.75 5.41
CA LYS A 9 -25.36 25.98 5.32
C LYS A 9 -25.87 26.18 3.87
N GLU A 10 -26.98 26.87 3.70
CA GLU A 10 -27.66 27.09 2.40
C GLU A 10 -26.73 27.54 1.29
N ASN A 11 -25.72 28.37 1.56
CA ASN A 11 -24.71 28.83 0.61
C ASN A 11 -23.31 28.25 0.86
N GLY A 12 -23.22 27.13 1.54
CA GLY A 12 -21.96 26.51 1.91
C GLY A 12 -21.29 25.75 0.76
N LEU A 13 -19.97 25.94 0.60
CA LEU A 13 -19.16 25.15 -0.33
C LEU A 13 -18.89 23.75 0.22
N ARG A 14 -19.06 22.73 -0.63
CA ARG A 14 -18.69 21.35 -0.34
C ARG A 14 -17.42 20.97 -1.08
N ILE A 15 -16.43 20.50 -0.33
CA ILE A 15 -15.16 20.05 -0.89
C ILE A 15 -14.98 18.57 -0.54
N PHE A 16 -14.79 17.74 -1.55
CA PHE A 16 -14.46 16.31 -1.40
C PHE A 16 -12.98 16.11 -1.71
N LEU A 17 -12.23 15.63 -0.70
CA LEU A 17 -10.81 15.30 -0.85
C LEU A 17 -10.66 13.78 -0.98
N THR A 18 -10.08 13.34 -2.07
CA THR A 18 -9.82 11.90 -2.29
C THR A 18 -8.58 11.70 -3.14
N ALA A 19 -7.82 10.67 -2.82
CA ALA A 19 -6.71 10.25 -3.68
C ALA A 19 -7.17 9.42 -4.88
N THR A 20 -8.39 8.86 -4.81
CA THR A 20 -8.98 8.04 -5.87
C THR A 20 -10.45 8.38 -5.99
N SER A 21 -10.87 8.81 -7.17
CA SER A 21 -12.27 9.09 -7.44
C SER A 21 -13.12 7.82 -7.38
N THR A 22 -14.37 7.96 -6.97
CA THR A 22 -15.38 6.91 -7.07
C THR A 22 -16.22 7.12 -8.34
N ASP A 23 -16.82 6.04 -8.86
CA ASP A 23 -17.68 6.12 -10.05
C ASP A 23 -18.84 7.11 -9.85
N GLU A 24 -19.35 7.25 -8.61
CA GLU A 24 -20.38 8.23 -8.28
C GLU A 24 -19.88 9.67 -8.39
N LEU A 25 -18.69 9.97 -7.88
CA LEU A 25 -18.09 11.31 -8.00
C LEU A 25 -17.76 11.63 -9.46
N ASP A 26 -17.21 10.67 -10.20
CA ASP A 26 -16.92 10.84 -11.63
C ASP A 26 -18.18 11.08 -12.46
N LYS A 27 -19.29 10.42 -12.10
CA LYS A 27 -20.60 10.68 -12.72
C LYS A 27 -21.05 12.11 -12.47
N LYS A 28 -20.94 12.62 -11.23
CA LYS A 28 -21.32 13.99 -10.89
C LYS A 28 -20.47 15.04 -11.58
N VAL A 29 -19.17 14.77 -11.74
CA VAL A 29 -18.27 15.65 -12.51
C VAL A 29 -18.71 15.69 -13.99
N ARG A 30 -19.03 14.53 -14.59
CA ARG A 30 -19.52 14.46 -15.99
C ARG A 30 -20.86 15.18 -16.20
N LEU A 31 -21.72 15.17 -15.17
CA LEU A 31 -23.01 15.87 -15.20
C LEU A 31 -22.89 17.37 -14.88
N GLY A 32 -21.69 17.87 -14.60
CA GLY A 32 -21.48 19.28 -14.22
C GLY A 32 -21.91 19.64 -12.80
N GLU A 33 -22.36 18.66 -12.00
CA GLU A 33 -22.77 18.87 -10.60
C GLU A 33 -21.58 19.13 -9.65
N LEU A 34 -20.38 18.71 -10.04
CA LEU A 34 -19.13 18.90 -9.31
C LEU A 34 -18.02 19.38 -10.24
N LYS A 35 -17.20 20.30 -9.75
CA LYS A 35 -15.95 20.68 -10.41
C LYS A 35 -14.81 19.82 -9.85
N ARG A 36 -14.03 19.17 -10.74
CA ARG A 36 -12.84 18.42 -10.36
C ARG A 36 -11.61 19.32 -10.44
N LEU A 37 -10.83 19.34 -9.36
CA LEU A 37 -9.48 19.88 -9.33
C LEU A 37 -8.53 18.68 -9.10
N SER A 38 -7.60 18.47 -10.00
CA SER A 38 -6.60 17.39 -9.91
C SER A 38 -5.24 17.97 -9.54
N LEU A 39 -4.58 17.39 -8.56
CA LEU A 39 -3.22 17.69 -8.16
C LEU A 39 -2.37 16.42 -8.30
N PRO A 40 -2.05 15.98 -9.53
CA PRO A 40 -1.42 14.70 -9.80
C PRO A 40 0.05 14.68 -9.39
N ARG A 41 0.68 15.85 -9.28
CA ARG A 41 2.11 15.98 -8.99
C ARG A 41 2.39 15.91 -7.50
N ARG A 42 3.34 15.06 -7.09
CA ARG A 42 3.87 15.07 -5.72
C ARG A 42 4.62 16.37 -5.44
N PHE A 43 4.70 16.77 -4.17
CA PHE A 43 5.39 18.01 -3.76
C PHE A 43 6.86 18.07 -4.21
N HIS A 44 7.54 16.93 -4.28
CA HIS A 44 8.93 16.83 -4.75
C HIS A 44 9.07 16.62 -6.27
N GLY A 45 7.97 16.63 -7.03
CA GLY A 45 7.99 16.55 -8.49
C GLY A 45 8.25 15.17 -9.10
N ASN A 46 8.65 14.16 -8.32
CA ASN A 46 8.94 12.83 -8.85
C ASN A 46 7.68 12.00 -9.10
N PRO A 47 7.71 11.04 -10.05
CA PRO A 47 6.56 10.20 -10.38
C PRO A 47 6.15 9.29 -9.23
N LEU A 48 4.90 8.85 -9.26
CA LEU A 48 4.42 7.74 -8.46
C LEU A 48 5.10 6.45 -8.93
N ILE A 49 5.51 5.61 -7.99
CA ILE A 49 6.14 4.33 -8.32
C ILE A 49 5.10 3.39 -8.94
N ILE A 50 5.39 2.90 -10.14
CA ILE A 50 4.53 1.95 -10.84
C ILE A 50 4.75 0.57 -10.23
N PRO A 51 3.70 -0.09 -9.71
CA PRO A 51 3.84 -1.40 -9.09
C PRO A 51 4.23 -2.46 -10.11
N LYS A 52 5.13 -3.37 -9.70
CA LYS A 52 5.53 -4.54 -10.48
C LYS A 52 4.67 -5.73 -10.05
N PRO A 53 3.75 -6.25 -10.88
CA PRO A 53 3.02 -7.46 -10.56
C PRO A 53 3.94 -8.68 -10.70
N VAL A 54 3.94 -9.54 -9.69
CA VAL A 54 4.76 -10.75 -9.66
C VAL A 54 3.88 -11.95 -9.33
N TRP A 55 3.89 -12.94 -10.20
CA TRP A 55 3.16 -14.18 -9.96
C TRP A 55 3.74 -14.93 -8.76
N LEU A 56 2.87 -15.20 -7.78
CA LEU A 56 3.16 -15.98 -6.59
C LEU A 56 2.05 -17.01 -6.41
N SER A 57 2.34 -18.26 -6.67
CA SER A 57 1.44 -19.38 -6.41
C SER A 57 1.67 -19.94 -5.01
N ASP A 58 0.66 -20.65 -4.52
CA ASP A 58 0.75 -21.54 -3.35
C ASP A 58 1.22 -20.88 -2.04
N LEU A 59 0.90 -19.59 -1.83
CA LEU A 59 1.23 -18.93 -0.58
C LEU A 59 0.71 -19.72 0.63
N ASP A 60 -0.57 -20.09 0.64
CA ASP A 60 -1.19 -20.81 1.75
C ASP A 60 -0.49 -22.13 2.00
N LYS A 61 -0.25 -22.93 0.95
CA LYS A 61 0.48 -24.20 1.07
C LYS A 61 1.91 -24.03 1.59
N CYS A 62 2.57 -22.93 1.24
CA CYS A 62 3.91 -22.62 1.75
C CYS A 62 3.84 -22.25 3.23
N LEU A 63 2.92 -21.36 3.61
CA LEU A 63 2.74 -20.94 5.00
C LEU A 63 2.33 -22.10 5.92
N ASP A 64 1.48 -23.01 5.45
CA ASP A 64 1.08 -24.19 6.21
C ASP A 64 2.25 -25.16 6.43
N LYS A 65 3.23 -25.16 5.54
CA LYS A 65 4.48 -25.92 5.68
C LYS A 65 5.61 -25.12 6.36
N PHE A 66 5.28 -23.99 6.95
CA PHE A 66 6.23 -23.06 7.58
C PHE A 66 7.38 -22.66 6.64
N ARG A 67 7.04 -22.30 5.39
CA ARG A 67 8.02 -21.94 4.34
C ARG A 67 7.59 -20.66 3.63
N LEU A 68 8.58 -19.90 3.15
CA LEU A 68 8.32 -18.80 2.23
C LEU A 68 8.27 -19.31 0.78
N PRO A 69 7.33 -18.84 -0.05
CA PRO A 69 7.41 -19.05 -1.48
C PRO A 69 8.76 -18.56 -2.02
N PRO A 70 9.41 -19.28 -2.95
CA PRO A 70 10.77 -18.95 -3.40
C PRO A 70 10.93 -17.53 -3.95
N LYS A 71 9.94 -17.02 -4.69
CA LYS A 71 9.98 -15.65 -5.22
C LYS A 71 9.88 -14.59 -4.13
N LEU A 72 9.03 -14.82 -3.12
CA LEU A 72 8.92 -13.91 -1.97
C LEU A 72 10.22 -13.93 -1.15
N LYS A 73 10.77 -15.10 -0.87
CA LYS A 73 12.06 -15.26 -0.18
C LYS A 73 13.15 -14.47 -0.90
N ARG A 74 13.33 -14.73 -2.20
CA ARG A 74 14.34 -14.05 -3.02
C ARG A 74 14.14 -12.52 -3.05
N TYR A 75 12.90 -12.06 -3.09
CA TYR A 75 12.61 -10.63 -3.04
C TYR A 75 13.04 -10.03 -1.69
N VAL A 76 12.68 -10.66 -0.58
CA VAL A 76 13.08 -10.18 0.76
C VAL A 76 14.61 -10.18 0.89
N GLU A 77 15.30 -11.26 0.50
CA GLU A 77 16.76 -11.32 0.51
C GLU A 77 17.42 -10.17 -0.26
N ASN A 78 16.95 -9.88 -1.45
CA ASN A 78 17.48 -8.80 -2.27
C ASN A 78 17.17 -7.42 -1.68
N GLN A 79 15.95 -7.23 -1.19
CA GLN A 79 15.51 -5.97 -0.62
C GLN A 79 16.27 -5.67 0.69
N ARG A 80 16.53 -6.69 1.53
CA ARG A 80 17.31 -6.48 2.77
C ARG A 80 18.74 -5.97 2.50
N ARG A 81 19.34 -6.32 1.37
CA ARG A 81 20.66 -5.79 0.95
C ARG A 81 20.64 -4.29 0.68
N THR A 82 19.48 -3.70 0.46
CA THR A 82 19.36 -2.25 0.24
C THR A 82 19.46 -1.45 1.53
N GLY A 83 19.26 -2.07 2.70
CA GLY A 83 19.24 -1.41 4.01
C GLY A 83 17.99 -0.55 4.29
N TYR A 84 17.05 -0.43 3.32
CA TYR A 84 15.83 0.35 3.52
C TYR A 84 14.74 -0.45 4.22
N PRO A 85 13.85 0.19 5.00
CA PRO A 85 12.76 -0.50 5.66
C PRO A 85 11.80 -1.14 4.64
N LEU A 86 11.28 -2.32 4.99
CA LEU A 86 10.32 -3.08 4.17
C LEU A 86 8.96 -3.16 4.85
N LEU A 87 7.92 -2.65 4.19
CA LEU A 87 6.53 -2.80 4.62
C LEU A 87 5.84 -3.88 3.78
N ILE A 88 5.33 -4.92 4.43
CA ILE A 88 4.62 -6.03 3.79
C ILE A 88 3.15 -5.95 4.14
N PHE A 89 2.28 -5.86 3.14
CA PHE A 89 0.84 -5.96 3.34
C PHE A 89 0.37 -7.39 3.15
N ALA A 90 -0.29 -7.94 4.16
CA ALA A 90 -0.95 -9.25 4.13
C ALA A 90 -2.48 -9.10 4.06
N SER A 91 -3.15 -10.04 3.42
CA SER A 91 -4.60 -10.03 3.25
C SER A 91 -5.37 -10.33 4.55
N GLU A 92 -4.79 -11.15 5.43
CA GLU A 92 -5.42 -11.67 6.64
C GLU A 92 -4.46 -11.61 7.83
N ILE A 93 -5.01 -11.51 9.05
CA ILE A 93 -4.25 -11.46 10.29
C ILE A 93 -3.41 -12.73 10.45
N THR A 94 -4.04 -13.89 10.32
CA THR A 94 -3.39 -15.20 10.48
C THR A 94 -2.23 -15.42 9.51
N LYS A 95 -2.37 -14.97 8.26
CA LYS A 95 -1.29 -15.01 7.27
C LYS A 95 -0.16 -14.05 7.62
N GLY A 96 -0.50 -12.87 8.13
CA GLY A 96 0.48 -11.89 8.58
C GLY A 96 1.32 -12.38 9.76
N GLU A 97 0.69 -13.04 10.72
CA GLU A 97 1.35 -13.65 11.88
C GLU A 97 2.27 -14.79 11.45
N LYS A 98 1.78 -15.74 10.64
CA LYS A 98 2.61 -16.80 10.08
C LYS A 98 3.80 -16.25 9.27
N LEU A 99 3.58 -15.23 8.46
CA LEU A 99 4.67 -14.58 7.72
C LEU A 99 5.71 -13.98 8.66
N LYS A 100 5.29 -13.32 9.75
CA LYS A 100 6.20 -12.79 10.75
C LYS A 100 7.09 -13.90 11.34
N GLU A 101 6.48 -14.98 11.82
CA GLU A 101 7.20 -16.10 12.43
C GLU A 101 8.21 -16.72 11.46
N ILE A 102 7.79 -17.00 10.22
CA ILE A 102 8.67 -17.57 9.21
C ILE A 102 9.81 -16.62 8.84
N LEU A 103 9.52 -15.32 8.71
CA LEU A 103 10.54 -14.33 8.39
C LEU A 103 11.53 -14.17 9.54
N GLN A 104 11.09 -14.19 10.80
CA GLN A 104 11.97 -14.15 11.97
C GLN A 104 12.94 -15.34 12.01
N GLU A 105 12.45 -16.55 11.67
CA GLU A 105 13.32 -17.73 11.58
C GLU A 105 14.34 -17.63 10.44
N LYS A 106 13.90 -17.17 9.28
CA LYS A 106 14.76 -17.11 8.07
C LYS A 106 15.73 -15.92 8.06
N PHE A 107 15.39 -14.85 8.76
CA PHE A 107 16.16 -13.61 8.84
C PHE A 107 16.37 -13.21 10.30
N PRO A 108 17.16 -13.97 11.09
CA PRO A 108 17.28 -13.76 12.53
C PRO A 108 17.92 -12.42 12.92
N ASN A 109 18.63 -11.79 12.00
CA ASN A 109 19.24 -10.46 12.21
C ASN A 109 18.26 -9.30 11.94
N GLU A 110 17.08 -9.59 11.40
CA GLU A 110 16.07 -8.55 11.09
C GLU A 110 15.10 -8.38 12.27
N LYS A 111 14.78 -7.14 12.57
CA LYS A 111 13.77 -6.82 13.58
C LYS A 111 12.41 -6.68 12.91
N ILE A 112 11.52 -7.63 13.18
CA ILE A 112 10.27 -7.78 12.44
C ILE A 112 9.06 -7.54 13.34
N GLY A 113 8.24 -6.55 12.98
CA GLY A 113 6.96 -6.25 13.62
C GLY A 113 5.77 -6.76 12.82
N PHE A 114 4.63 -6.90 13.51
CA PHE A 114 3.33 -7.16 12.89
C PHE A 114 2.25 -6.28 13.52
N VAL A 115 1.45 -5.63 12.69
CA VAL A 115 0.33 -4.79 13.14
C VAL A 115 -0.94 -5.10 12.37
N SER A 116 -2.02 -5.21 13.15
CA SER A 116 -3.39 -5.42 12.65
C SER A 116 -4.38 -4.60 13.46
N SER A 117 -5.67 -4.73 13.18
CA SER A 117 -6.72 -4.14 14.00
C SER A 117 -6.77 -4.69 15.43
N ALA A 118 -6.26 -5.91 15.64
CA ALA A 118 -6.23 -6.59 16.93
C ALA A 118 -4.94 -6.32 17.73
N THR A 119 -3.97 -5.59 17.16
CA THR A 119 -2.68 -5.33 17.84
C THR A 119 -2.84 -4.20 18.87
N GLU A 120 -2.62 -4.50 20.14
CA GLU A 120 -2.75 -3.53 21.25
C GLU A 120 -1.67 -2.44 21.18
N ASN A 121 -0.39 -2.82 21.03
CA ASN A 121 0.75 -1.90 20.94
C ASN A 121 1.05 -1.39 19.52
N ARG A 122 0.00 -1.22 18.70
CA ARG A 122 0.13 -0.83 17.29
C ARG A 122 0.92 0.47 17.10
N LEU A 123 0.64 1.48 17.91
CA LEU A 123 1.28 2.79 17.78
C LEU A 123 2.79 2.69 18.05
N GLU A 124 3.19 1.92 19.05
CA GLU A 124 4.59 1.68 19.40
C GLU A 124 5.34 0.98 18.27
N GLN A 125 4.77 -0.10 17.70
CA GLN A 125 5.39 -0.80 16.57
C GLN A 125 5.48 0.08 15.32
N VAL A 126 4.46 0.88 15.05
CA VAL A 126 4.48 1.84 13.94
C VAL A 126 5.56 2.90 14.15
N GLN A 127 5.72 3.40 15.37
CA GLN A 127 6.77 4.37 15.70
C GLN A 127 8.16 3.72 15.59
N ALA A 128 8.37 2.54 16.17
CA ALA A 128 9.62 1.78 16.07
C ALA A 128 10.02 1.50 14.61
N PHE A 129 9.05 1.22 13.73
CA PHE A 129 9.33 1.07 12.30
C PHE A 129 9.69 2.40 11.63
N ARG A 130 9.06 3.50 12.03
CA ARG A 130 9.39 4.85 11.54
C ARG A 130 10.81 5.25 11.94
N ASP A 131 11.20 4.94 13.18
CA ASP A 131 12.50 5.25 13.77
C ASP A 131 13.59 4.26 13.32
N ARG A 132 13.23 3.29 12.45
CA ARG A 132 14.11 2.24 11.92
C ARG A 132 14.62 1.25 12.98
N GLU A 133 13.98 1.18 14.11
CA GLU A 133 14.21 0.14 15.11
C GLU A 133 13.68 -1.22 14.62
N LEU A 134 12.55 -1.21 13.90
CA LEU A 134 12.08 -2.34 13.12
C LEU A 134 12.53 -2.18 11.66
N THR A 135 13.05 -3.25 11.09
CA THR A 135 13.54 -3.28 9.70
C THR A 135 12.49 -3.79 8.71
N ILE A 136 11.60 -4.65 9.20
CA ILE A 136 10.45 -5.16 8.45
C ILE A 136 9.19 -4.95 9.29
N LEU A 137 8.16 -4.38 8.69
CA LEU A 137 6.83 -4.33 9.31
C LEU A 137 5.83 -5.05 8.41
N ILE A 138 5.12 -6.02 8.99
CA ILE A 138 4.01 -6.69 8.32
C ILE A 138 2.73 -6.05 8.82
N SER A 139 1.80 -5.76 7.92
CA SER A 139 0.53 -5.13 8.27
C SER A 139 -0.62 -5.70 7.46
N THR A 140 -1.80 -5.71 8.04
CA THR A 140 -3.02 -5.81 7.25
C THR A 140 -3.37 -4.44 6.65
N THR A 141 -4.52 -4.31 6.00
CA THR A 141 -4.97 -3.06 5.33
C THR A 141 -5.04 -1.83 6.24
N ILE A 142 -4.89 -2.01 7.56
CA ILE A 142 -5.01 -0.91 8.54
C ILE A 142 -4.00 0.22 8.34
N LEU A 143 -2.82 -0.07 7.81
CA LEU A 143 -1.79 0.94 7.53
C LEU A 143 -1.86 1.52 6.12
N GLU A 144 -2.90 1.23 5.34
CA GLU A 144 -3.07 1.88 4.03
C GLU A 144 -3.29 3.39 4.14
N ARG A 145 -3.71 3.91 5.30
CA ARG A 145 -4.03 5.32 5.55
C ARG A 145 -3.35 5.86 6.80
N GLY A 146 -3.20 7.18 6.84
CA GLY A 146 -2.88 7.92 8.07
C GLY A 146 -1.42 7.91 8.54
N VAL A 147 -0.54 7.07 7.98
CA VAL A 147 0.86 6.98 8.42
C VAL A 147 1.82 7.21 7.26
N THR A 148 2.95 7.87 7.51
CA THR A 148 4.03 8.06 6.55
C THR A 148 5.29 7.39 7.06
N PHE A 149 5.93 6.61 6.20
CA PHE A 149 7.22 5.98 6.47
C PHE A 149 8.26 6.50 5.47
N PRO A 150 9.36 7.11 5.92
CA PRO A 150 10.39 7.60 5.00
C PRO A 150 11.15 6.44 4.36
N CYS A 151 11.49 6.58 3.09
CA CYS A 151 12.37 5.67 2.34
C CYS A 151 11.94 4.19 2.31
N VAL A 152 10.64 3.89 2.49
CA VAL A 152 10.12 2.53 2.59
C VAL A 152 9.99 1.86 1.21
N ASP A 153 10.34 0.57 1.15
CA ASP A 153 9.92 -0.35 0.09
C ASP A 153 8.64 -1.07 0.52
N VAL A 154 7.78 -1.38 -0.44
CA VAL A 154 6.49 -1.99 -0.14
C VAL A 154 6.26 -3.22 -1.00
N CYS A 155 5.78 -4.29 -0.40
CA CYS A 155 5.16 -5.36 -1.15
C CYS A 155 3.79 -5.73 -0.58
N VAL A 156 2.89 -6.15 -1.47
CA VAL A 156 1.56 -6.65 -1.12
C VAL A 156 1.53 -8.13 -1.45
N VAL A 157 1.30 -8.96 -0.46
CA VAL A 157 1.14 -10.40 -0.64
C VAL A 157 -0.34 -10.68 -0.91
N GLU A 158 -0.62 -11.51 -1.92
CA GLU A 158 -1.98 -11.75 -2.42
C GLU A 158 -2.72 -10.45 -2.85
N ALA A 159 -2.05 -9.60 -3.62
CA ALA A 159 -2.64 -8.34 -4.09
C ALA A 159 -3.96 -8.50 -4.86
N ASN A 160 -4.29 -9.72 -5.31
CA ASN A 160 -5.58 -10.07 -5.92
C ASN A 160 -6.66 -10.42 -4.91
N HIS A 161 -6.37 -10.48 -3.60
CA HIS A 161 -7.37 -10.73 -2.59
C HIS A 161 -8.43 -9.62 -2.56
N ARG A 162 -9.69 -9.96 -2.25
CA ARG A 162 -10.86 -9.04 -2.29
C ARG A 162 -10.70 -7.78 -1.43
N LEU A 163 -9.92 -7.82 -0.37
CA LEU A 163 -9.63 -6.69 0.50
C LEU A 163 -8.75 -5.63 -0.18
N PHE A 164 -7.95 -6.01 -1.16
CA PHE A 164 -7.14 -5.07 -1.92
C PHE A 164 -7.90 -4.53 -3.13
N THR A 165 -8.70 -3.49 -2.89
CA THR A 165 -9.40 -2.77 -3.95
C THR A 165 -8.43 -1.93 -4.78
N LYS A 166 -8.87 -1.44 -5.96
CA LYS A 166 -8.09 -0.47 -6.75
C LYS A 166 -7.61 0.70 -5.89
N SER A 167 -8.51 1.29 -5.11
CA SER A 167 -8.21 2.44 -4.25
C SER A 167 -7.17 2.11 -3.18
N SER A 168 -7.33 0.99 -2.50
CA SER A 168 -6.41 0.50 -1.48
C SER A 168 -5.00 0.28 -2.06
N LEU A 169 -4.88 -0.39 -3.20
CA LEU A 169 -3.60 -0.62 -3.87
C LEU A 169 -2.90 0.68 -4.30
N ILE A 170 -3.66 1.69 -4.76
CA ILE A 170 -3.10 3.01 -5.10
C ILE A 170 -2.59 3.72 -3.84
N GLN A 171 -3.35 3.67 -2.74
CA GLN A 171 -2.96 4.29 -1.47
C GLN A 171 -1.72 3.62 -0.87
N ILE A 172 -1.64 2.29 -0.94
CA ILE A 172 -0.45 1.50 -0.57
C ILE A 172 0.74 1.91 -1.45
N GLY A 173 0.55 1.98 -2.76
CA GLY A 173 1.59 2.42 -3.70
C GLY A 173 2.07 3.84 -3.44
N GLY A 174 1.19 4.72 -2.99
CA GLY A 174 1.53 6.08 -2.60
C GLY A 174 2.48 6.19 -1.40
N ARG A 175 2.80 5.08 -0.71
CA ARG A 175 3.78 5.06 0.39
C ARG A 175 5.22 5.05 -0.11
N VAL A 176 5.47 4.44 -1.26
CA VAL A 176 6.81 4.31 -1.84
C VAL A 176 7.24 5.61 -2.51
N GLY A 177 8.53 5.96 -2.37
CA GLY A 177 9.10 7.16 -2.98
C GLY A 177 8.51 8.47 -2.45
N ARG A 178 8.09 8.50 -1.19
CA ARG A 178 7.45 9.69 -0.59
C ARG A 178 8.44 10.66 0.05
N SER A 179 9.64 10.19 0.37
CA SER A 179 10.72 11.04 0.90
C SER A 179 11.47 11.72 -0.23
N MET A 180 11.94 12.94 0.02
CA MET A 180 12.88 13.63 -0.88
C MET A 180 14.23 12.90 -0.97
N ASP A 181 14.69 12.33 0.14
CA ASP A 181 15.95 11.59 0.23
C ASP A 181 15.93 10.31 -0.62
N ARG A 182 14.74 9.74 -0.82
CA ARG A 182 14.54 8.57 -1.66
C ARG A 182 13.21 8.67 -2.40
N PRO A 183 13.16 9.39 -3.53
CA PRO A 183 11.94 9.52 -4.33
C PRO A 183 11.59 8.27 -5.13
N THR A 184 12.41 7.23 -5.02
CA THR A 184 12.28 5.91 -5.67
C THR A 184 11.99 4.83 -4.62
N GLY A 185 11.90 3.58 -5.04
CA GLY A 185 11.75 2.41 -4.18
C GLY A 185 11.06 1.25 -4.90
N ASP A 186 11.00 0.10 -4.23
CA ASP A 186 10.32 -1.06 -4.75
C ASP A 186 8.84 -1.07 -4.32
N LEU A 187 7.97 -1.33 -5.30
CA LEU A 187 6.56 -1.59 -5.10
C LEU A 187 6.17 -2.87 -5.84
N ILE A 188 5.98 -3.95 -5.09
CA ILE A 188 5.71 -5.27 -5.65
C ILE A 188 4.30 -5.73 -5.27
N PHE A 189 3.53 -6.17 -6.26
CA PHE A 189 2.24 -6.81 -6.06
C PHE A 189 2.35 -8.30 -6.35
N PHE A 190 2.52 -9.12 -5.32
CA PHE A 190 2.47 -10.56 -5.44
C PHE A 190 1.02 -11.02 -5.59
N HIS A 191 0.76 -11.88 -6.59
CA HIS A 191 -0.59 -12.34 -6.90
C HIS A 191 -0.57 -13.76 -7.48
N ASN A 192 -1.67 -14.49 -7.32
CA ASN A 192 -1.93 -15.76 -7.98
C ASN A 192 -3.00 -15.66 -9.09
N GLY A 193 -3.34 -14.42 -9.46
CA GLY A 193 -4.25 -14.07 -10.53
C GLY A 193 -4.29 -12.56 -10.75
N LEU A 194 -4.01 -12.10 -11.95
CA LEU A 194 -3.99 -10.68 -12.29
C LEU A 194 -5.42 -10.14 -12.47
N ASN A 195 -6.07 -9.76 -11.36
CA ASN A 195 -7.45 -9.30 -11.33
C ASN A 195 -7.63 -7.84 -11.80
N ARG A 196 -8.90 -7.39 -11.89
CA ARG A 196 -9.24 -6.02 -12.31
C ARG A 196 -8.71 -4.95 -11.35
N SER A 197 -8.67 -5.21 -10.03
CA SER A 197 -8.16 -4.25 -9.06
C SER A 197 -6.70 -3.91 -9.30
N ILE A 198 -5.85 -4.93 -9.51
CA ILE A 198 -4.42 -4.75 -9.81
C ILE A 198 -4.23 -4.01 -11.14
N LYS A 199 -4.90 -4.47 -12.21
CA LYS A 199 -4.79 -3.85 -13.55
C LYS A 199 -5.19 -2.38 -13.52
N ASN A 200 -6.32 -2.07 -12.87
CA ASN A 200 -6.84 -0.72 -12.77
C ASN A 200 -5.97 0.17 -11.88
N ALA A 201 -5.40 -0.35 -10.79
CA ALA A 201 -4.47 0.40 -9.95
C ALA A 201 -3.21 0.79 -10.72
N ILE A 202 -2.60 -0.14 -11.46
CA ILE A 202 -1.43 0.14 -12.30
C ILE A 202 -1.77 1.17 -13.40
N LYS A 203 -2.92 1.02 -14.07
CA LYS A 203 -3.37 1.95 -15.10
C LYS A 203 -3.56 3.36 -14.55
N GLU A 204 -4.20 3.48 -13.39
CA GLU A 204 -4.46 4.77 -12.73
C GLU A 204 -3.16 5.46 -12.33
N ILE A 205 -2.20 4.74 -11.73
CA ILE A 205 -0.89 5.30 -11.37
C ILE A 205 -0.14 5.80 -12.61
N LYS A 206 -0.16 5.04 -13.70
CA LYS A 206 0.44 5.48 -14.98
C LYS A 206 -0.25 6.74 -15.52
N LEU A 207 -1.58 6.81 -15.43
CA LEU A 207 -2.34 7.99 -15.86
C LEU A 207 -2.00 9.21 -15.01
N MET A 208 -1.94 9.07 -13.69
CA MET A 208 -1.53 10.15 -12.79
C MET A 208 -0.13 10.69 -13.11
N ASN A 209 0.83 9.82 -13.41
CA ASN A 209 2.17 10.24 -13.82
C ASN A 209 2.11 11.01 -15.15
N LYS A 210 1.35 10.52 -16.13
CA LYS A 210 1.15 11.21 -17.42
C LYS A 210 0.49 12.58 -17.24
N GLU A 211 -0.54 12.70 -16.40
CA GLU A 211 -1.20 13.97 -16.09
C GLU A 211 -0.25 14.95 -15.36
N ALA A 212 0.73 14.43 -14.63
CA ALA A 212 1.77 15.22 -13.98
C ALA A 212 2.90 15.67 -14.95
N GLY A 213 2.88 15.20 -16.20
CA GLY A 213 3.95 15.45 -17.18
C GLY A 213 5.21 14.60 -16.94
N LEU A 214 5.06 13.40 -16.36
CA LEU A 214 6.14 12.50 -15.91
C LEU A 214 6.06 11.14 -16.61
#